data_76224b709dbef60b5541aac85d00d227
#
_entry.id   76224b709dbef60b5541aac85d00d227
#
_cell.length_a   1.000
_cell.length_b   1.000
_cell.length_c   1.000
_cell.angle_alpha   90.00
_cell.angle_beta   90.00
_cell.angle_gamma   90.00
#
_symmetry.space_group_name_H-M   'P 1'
#
loop_
_entity.id
_entity.type
_entity.pdbx_description
1 polymer ?
#
loop_
_entity_poly.entity_id
_entity_poly.type
_entity_poly.pdbx_seq_one_letter_code
_entity_poly.pdbx_strand_id
1 'polypeptide(L)'
;LKHVFAALTDAEIGVISDLSEVSAVGHRVVHGGEKFAGSVLIDDEVMKALDECQDLAPLHNPPNIMGVQACRRLMPNLPMVGVFDTAFHQTMPREAYMYALPYELYRKYGVRRYGFHGTSHRYVSARAAQVLSRPKEELCVVTCHLGNGSSLAAVKHGISIDTTMGFTPLEGVPMGTRSGDIDPAI
;
A
#
# COMPACT_ATOMS: atom_id res chain seq x y z
N LEU A 1 19.08 -3.60 7.67
CA LEU A 1 18.94 -4.91 7.01
C LEU A 1 20.02 -5.90 7.46
N LYS A 2 21.34 -5.56 7.47
CA LYS A 2 22.39 -6.50 7.91
C LYS A 2 22.08 -7.12 9.28
N HIS A 3 21.67 -6.32 10.28
CA HIS A 3 21.29 -6.85 11.60
C HIS A 3 20.05 -7.75 11.55
N VAL A 4 19.08 -7.47 10.67
CA VAL A 4 17.91 -8.33 10.49
C VAL A 4 18.32 -9.68 9.94
N PHE A 5 19.17 -9.71 8.90
CA PHE A 5 19.67 -10.97 8.33
C PHE A 5 20.53 -11.76 9.31
N ALA A 6 21.39 -11.07 10.08
CA ALA A 6 22.15 -11.72 11.15
C ALA A 6 21.23 -12.34 12.22
N ALA A 7 20.16 -11.67 12.61
CA ALA A 7 19.19 -12.20 13.55
C ALA A 7 18.39 -13.41 12.98
N LEU A 8 18.07 -13.38 11.67
CA LEU A 8 17.37 -14.50 11.04
C LEU A 8 18.18 -15.79 11.02
N THR A 9 19.50 -15.68 10.90
CA THR A 9 20.44 -16.82 10.80
C THR A 9 21.25 -17.04 12.09
N ASP A 10 20.90 -16.37 13.17
CA ASP A 10 21.56 -16.52 14.46
C ASP A 10 21.38 -17.93 15.02
N ALA A 11 22.43 -18.49 15.63
CA ALA A 11 22.43 -19.87 16.10
C ALA A 11 21.44 -20.13 17.28
N GLU A 12 21.08 -19.11 18.06
CA GLU A 12 20.22 -19.25 19.23
C GLU A 12 18.78 -18.79 18.98
N ILE A 13 18.59 -17.67 18.21
CA ILE A 13 17.30 -17.03 18.01
C ILE A 13 16.85 -17.04 16.56
N GLY A 14 17.69 -17.44 15.62
CA GLY A 14 17.40 -17.48 14.19
C GLY A 14 16.30 -18.48 13.86
N VAL A 15 15.56 -18.21 12.80
CA VAL A 15 14.45 -19.05 12.31
C VAL A 15 14.80 -19.79 11.02
N ILE A 16 15.95 -19.50 10.42
CA ILE A 16 16.52 -20.18 9.26
C ILE A 16 18.01 -20.43 9.51
N SER A 17 18.56 -21.47 8.90
CA SER A 17 19.98 -21.79 9.04
C SER A 17 20.86 -20.98 8.11
N ASP A 18 20.33 -20.64 6.93
CA ASP A 18 21.04 -19.90 5.87
C ASP A 18 20.06 -19.08 5.04
N LEU A 19 20.52 -17.95 4.48
CA LEU A 19 19.71 -17.09 3.62
C LEU A 19 19.24 -17.77 2.33
N SER A 20 19.86 -18.88 1.91
CA SER A 20 19.39 -19.67 0.76
C SER A 20 18.03 -20.35 0.97
N GLU A 21 17.57 -20.46 2.21
CA GLU A 21 16.22 -20.92 2.52
C GLU A 21 15.14 -19.89 2.16
N VAL A 22 15.51 -18.62 1.97
CA VAL A 22 14.58 -17.56 1.55
C VAL A 22 14.27 -17.73 0.07
N SER A 23 13.00 -17.93 -0.27
CA SER A 23 12.56 -18.17 -1.65
C SER A 23 12.13 -16.89 -2.40
N ALA A 24 11.74 -15.84 -1.68
CA ALA A 24 11.32 -14.55 -2.24
C ALA A 24 11.33 -13.45 -1.19
N VAL A 25 11.31 -12.19 -1.63
CA VAL A 25 11.17 -11.02 -0.75
C VAL A 25 9.92 -10.22 -1.14
N GLY A 26 9.01 -10.03 -0.18
CA GLY A 26 7.87 -9.13 -0.31
C GLY A 26 8.22 -7.73 0.21
N HIS A 27 8.01 -6.72 -0.63
CA HIS A 27 8.21 -5.32 -0.28
C HIS A 27 6.87 -4.59 -0.20
N ARG A 28 6.52 -4.08 0.97
CA ARG A 28 5.45 -3.09 1.06
C ARG A 28 5.96 -1.78 0.48
N VAL A 29 5.24 -1.23 -0.49
CA VAL A 29 5.48 0.07 -1.10
C VAL A 29 4.26 0.94 -0.85
N VAL A 30 4.48 2.15 -0.31
CA VAL A 30 3.35 2.99 0.12
C VAL A 30 2.56 3.49 -1.08
N HIS A 31 3.21 3.94 -2.16
CA HIS A 31 2.50 4.56 -3.28
C HIS A 31 2.90 3.97 -4.63
N GLY A 32 1.92 3.45 -5.35
CA GLY A 32 2.07 2.92 -6.70
C GLY A 32 1.53 3.82 -7.80
N GLY A 33 1.02 5.00 -7.46
CA GLY A 33 0.35 5.87 -8.41
C GLY A 33 -0.85 5.19 -9.06
N GLU A 34 -1.11 5.53 -10.31
CA GLU A 34 -2.07 4.83 -11.16
C GLU A 34 -1.42 3.69 -11.97
N LYS A 35 -0.10 3.47 -11.79
CA LYS A 35 0.66 2.47 -12.54
C LYS A 35 0.48 1.05 -12.02
N PHE A 36 0.20 0.90 -10.74
CA PHE A 36 0.15 -0.41 -10.09
C PHE A 36 -1.22 -0.65 -9.45
N ALA A 37 -2.03 -1.46 -10.10
CA ALA A 37 -3.34 -1.92 -9.61
C ALA A 37 -3.27 -3.29 -8.89
N GLY A 38 -2.07 -3.85 -8.71
CA GLY A 38 -1.83 -5.13 -8.05
C GLY A 38 -0.38 -5.30 -7.63
N SER A 39 -0.07 -6.45 -7.05
CA SER A 39 1.32 -6.82 -6.74
C SER A 39 2.07 -7.18 -8.02
N VAL A 40 3.35 -6.81 -8.11
CA VAL A 40 4.21 -7.05 -9.28
C VAL A 40 5.57 -7.61 -8.89
N LEU A 41 6.19 -8.39 -9.78
CA LEU A 41 7.61 -8.70 -9.69
C LEU A 41 8.40 -7.42 -9.97
N ILE A 42 9.37 -7.14 -9.10
CA ILE A 42 10.20 -5.93 -9.22
C ILE A 42 11.36 -6.23 -10.16
N ASP A 43 11.28 -5.75 -11.37
CA ASP A 43 12.34 -5.66 -12.36
C ASP A 43 12.88 -4.23 -12.48
N ASP A 44 13.64 -3.93 -13.50
CA ASP A 44 14.22 -2.59 -13.70
C ASP A 44 13.19 -1.60 -14.25
N GLU A 45 12.17 -2.07 -14.98
CA GLU A 45 11.07 -1.23 -15.45
C GLU A 45 10.18 -0.81 -14.27
N VAL A 46 9.88 -1.74 -13.37
CA VAL A 46 9.15 -1.46 -12.14
C VAL A 46 9.95 -0.50 -11.24
N MET A 47 11.28 -0.67 -11.12
CA MET A 47 12.12 0.27 -10.37
C MET A 47 12.06 1.69 -10.94
N LYS A 48 12.11 1.84 -12.26
CA LYS A 48 11.95 3.14 -12.93
C LYS A 48 10.56 3.74 -12.66
N ALA A 49 9.50 2.93 -12.75
CA ALA A 49 8.14 3.38 -12.45
C ALA A 49 7.97 3.80 -10.97
N LEU A 50 8.68 3.14 -10.04
CA LEU A 50 8.72 3.53 -8.63
C LEU A 50 9.43 4.88 -8.43
N ASP A 51 10.53 5.11 -9.14
CA ASP A 51 11.23 6.40 -9.11
C ASP A 51 10.32 7.55 -9.58
N GLU A 52 9.50 7.32 -10.61
CA GLU A 52 8.52 8.30 -11.11
C GLU A 52 7.36 8.55 -10.11
N CYS A 53 7.11 7.64 -9.18
CA CYS A 53 6.09 7.80 -8.14
C CYS A 53 6.62 8.47 -6.86
N GLN A 54 7.90 8.87 -6.78
CA GLN A 54 8.48 9.45 -5.57
C GLN A 54 7.81 10.76 -5.17
N ASP A 55 7.44 11.59 -6.15
CA ASP A 55 6.78 12.88 -5.89
C ASP A 55 5.39 12.74 -5.25
N LEU A 56 4.74 11.59 -5.42
CA LEU A 56 3.44 11.29 -4.79
C LEU A 56 3.58 10.90 -3.31
N ALA A 57 4.73 10.38 -2.90
CA ALA A 57 5.00 9.98 -1.52
C ALA A 57 6.49 10.22 -1.15
N PRO A 58 6.94 11.48 -1.07
CA PRO A 58 8.37 11.82 -0.94
C PRO A 58 8.99 11.37 0.39
N LEU A 59 8.18 11.16 1.42
CA LEU A 59 8.65 10.65 2.72
C LEU A 59 8.71 9.12 2.79
N HIS A 60 8.02 8.41 1.89
CA HIS A 60 7.84 6.96 1.98
C HIS A 60 8.50 6.19 0.82
N ASN A 61 8.28 6.62 -0.41
CA ASN A 61 8.76 5.88 -1.57
C ASN A 61 10.29 5.82 -1.66
N PRO A 62 11.06 6.90 -1.42
CA PRO A 62 12.52 6.81 -1.42
C PRO A 62 13.08 5.75 -0.46
N PRO A 63 12.70 5.70 0.84
CA PRO A 63 13.14 4.62 1.71
C PRO A 63 12.64 3.23 1.30
N ASN A 64 11.44 3.11 0.67
CA ASN A 64 10.99 1.83 0.12
C ASN A 64 11.92 1.36 -1.01
N ILE A 65 12.26 2.23 -1.96
CA ILE A 65 13.20 1.97 -3.06
C ILE A 65 14.57 1.56 -2.53
N MET A 66 15.10 2.29 -1.54
CA MET A 66 16.36 1.91 -0.88
C MET A 66 16.30 0.51 -0.26
N GLY A 67 15.17 0.14 0.33
CA GLY A 67 14.93 -1.21 0.88
C GLY A 67 15.04 -2.28 -0.20
N VAL A 68 14.36 -2.08 -1.34
CA VAL A 68 14.43 -2.99 -2.50
C VAL A 68 15.86 -3.12 -3.02
N GLN A 69 16.55 -1.98 -3.24
CA GLN A 69 17.92 -1.97 -3.72
C GLN A 69 18.90 -2.68 -2.77
N ALA A 70 18.69 -2.52 -1.47
CA ALA A 70 19.52 -3.21 -0.47
C ALA A 70 19.30 -4.72 -0.48
N CYS A 71 18.05 -5.18 -0.63
CA CYS A 71 17.75 -6.61 -0.77
C CYS A 71 18.31 -7.17 -2.08
N ARG A 72 18.19 -6.45 -3.21
CA ARG A 72 18.80 -6.86 -4.49
C ARG A 72 20.31 -7.04 -4.40
N ARG A 73 21.01 -6.17 -3.64
CA ARG A 73 22.47 -6.31 -3.43
C ARG A 73 22.86 -7.52 -2.59
N LEU A 74 22.05 -7.86 -1.59
CA LEU A 74 22.34 -8.95 -0.66
C LEU A 74 21.86 -10.31 -1.19
N MET A 75 20.80 -10.31 -1.98
CA MET A 75 20.14 -11.52 -2.52
C MET A 75 19.79 -11.30 -4.00
N PRO A 76 20.80 -11.22 -4.89
CA PRO A 76 20.62 -10.78 -6.28
C PRO A 76 19.74 -11.71 -7.13
N ASN A 77 19.66 -12.98 -6.75
CA ASN A 77 18.93 -14.01 -7.50
C ASN A 77 17.53 -14.28 -6.97
N LEU A 78 17.13 -13.63 -5.87
CA LEU A 78 15.79 -13.85 -5.30
C LEU A 78 14.75 -12.98 -6.01
N PRO A 79 13.58 -13.54 -6.34
CA PRO A 79 12.46 -12.76 -6.82
C PRO A 79 11.97 -11.80 -5.73
N MET A 80 11.70 -10.57 -6.12
CA MET A 80 11.19 -9.53 -5.24
C MET A 80 9.84 -9.06 -5.73
N VAL A 81 8.88 -8.94 -4.81
CA VAL A 81 7.50 -8.57 -5.12
C VAL A 81 7.16 -7.26 -4.45
N GLY A 82 6.73 -6.28 -5.24
CA GLY A 82 6.15 -5.03 -4.76
C GLY A 82 4.65 -5.19 -4.45
N VAL A 83 4.25 -4.81 -3.24
CA VAL A 83 2.85 -4.80 -2.78
C VAL A 83 2.50 -3.38 -2.36
N PHE A 84 1.53 -2.77 -3.05
CA PHE A 84 1.25 -1.34 -2.95
C PHE A 84 0.05 -1.06 -2.07
N ASP A 85 0.18 -0.09 -1.15
CA ASP A 85 -0.92 0.33 -0.28
C ASP A 85 -2.09 0.93 -1.07
N THR A 86 -1.81 1.55 -2.21
CA THR A 86 -2.80 2.21 -3.06
C THR A 86 -3.50 1.28 -4.06
N ALA A 87 -2.93 0.08 -4.31
CA ALA A 87 -3.38 -0.78 -5.40
C ALA A 87 -4.83 -1.27 -5.26
N PHE A 88 -5.26 -1.61 -4.05
CA PHE A 88 -6.64 -2.09 -3.81
C PHE A 88 -7.69 -1.03 -4.11
N HIS A 89 -7.34 0.26 -3.96
CA HIS A 89 -8.24 1.39 -4.18
C HIS A 89 -8.26 1.89 -5.64
N GLN A 90 -7.51 1.28 -6.55
CA GLN A 90 -7.53 1.65 -7.97
C GLN A 90 -8.87 1.32 -8.66
N THR A 91 -9.73 0.56 -8.00
CA THR A 91 -11.09 0.24 -8.46
C THR A 91 -12.13 1.31 -8.11
N MET A 92 -11.77 2.35 -7.36
CA MET A 92 -12.68 3.44 -7.04
C MET A 92 -13.20 4.12 -8.31
N PRO A 93 -14.51 4.41 -8.40
CA PRO A 93 -15.06 5.16 -9.53
C PRO A 93 -14.63 6.63 -9.49
N ARG A 94 -14.73 7.29 -10.63
CA ARG A 94 -14.21 8.66 -10.82
C ARG A 94 -14.78 9.66 -9.81
N GLU A 95 -16.05 9.58 -9.52
CA GLU A 95 -16.76 10.42 -8.55
C GLU A 95 -16.25 10.25 -7.12
N ALA A 96 -15.64 9.11 -6.78
CA ALA A 96 -15.07 8.86 -5.46
C ALA A 96 -13.61 9.34 -5.36
N TYR A 97 -12.84 9.31 -6.45
CA TYR A 97 -11.43 9.69 -6.39
C TYR A 97 -11.11 11.11 -6.83
N MET A 98 -12.00 11.78 -7.58
CA MET A 98 -11.74 13.15 -8.07
C MET A 98 -12.05 14.18 -7.00
N TYR A 99 -11.11 15.11 -6.78
CA TYR A 99 -11.34 16.28 -5.95
C TYR A 99 -12.05 17.39 -6.74
N ALA A 100 -12.80 18.23 -6.04
CA ALA A 100 -13.41 19.44 -6.58
C ALA A 100 -12.36 20.55 -6.78
N LEU A 101 -11.35 20.25 -7.60
CA LEU A 101 -10.23 21.11 -7.95
C LEU A 101 -10.13 21.22 -9.49
N PRO A 102 -9.42 22.22 -10.03
CA PRO A 102 -9.17 22.31 -11.46
C PRO A 102 -8.62 21.00 -12.03
N TYR A 103 -9.26 20.46 -13.06
CA TYR A 103 -8.96 19.14 -13.64
C TYR A 103 -7.49 19.02 -14.12
N GLU A 104 -6.86 20.15 -14.44
CA GLU A 104 -5.46 20.21 -14.85
C GLU A 104 -4.51 19.72 -13.74
N LEU A 105 -4.88 19.86 -12.47
CA LEU A 105 -4.09 19.35 -11.36
C LEU A 105 -4.05 17.81 -11.35
N TYR A 106 -5.17 17.18 -11.67
CA TYR A 106 -5.20 15.73 -11.87
C TYR A 106 -4.36 15.33 -13.09
N ARG A 107 -4.60 15.97 -14.24
CA ARG A 107 -3.90 15.62 -15.48
C ARG A 107 -2.39 15.76 -15.39
N LYS A 108 -1.91 16.82 -14.76
CA LYS A 108 -0.48 17.18 -14.73
C LYS A 108 0.27 16.55 -13.57
N TYR A 109 -0.38 16.45 -12.41
CA TYR A 109 0.28 16.07 -11.16
C TYR A 109 -0.32 14.82 -10.50
N GLY A 110 -1.32 14.19 -11.08
CA GLY A 110 -1.99 13.03 -10.51
C GLY A 110 -2.76 13.35 -9.22
N VAL A 111 -3.23 14.59 -9.04
CA VAL A 111 -3.94 14.99 -7.81
C VAL A 111 -5.32 14.37 -7.82
N ARG A 112 -5.47 13.30 -7.03
CA ARG A 112 -6.70 12.53 -6.81
C ARG A 112 -6.63 11.81 -5.47
N ARG A 113 -7.77 11.29 -5.00
CA ARG A 113 -7.77 10.33 -3.89
C ARG A 113 -7.15 9.01 -4.36
N TYR A 114 -6.14 8.51 -3.65
CA TYR A 114 -5.56 7.18 -3.86
C TYR A 114 -5.99 6.20 -2.78
N GLY A 115 -6.06 6.64 -1.54
CA GLY A 115 -6.27 5.77 -0.40
C GLY A 115 -5.03 4.94 -0.07
N PHE A 116 -4.98 4.43 1.15
CA PHE A 116 -3.84 3.66 1.67
C PHE A 116 -4.35 2.50 2.52
N HIS A 117 -3.44 1.72 3.11
CA HIS A 117 -3.75 0.49 3.82
C HIS A 117 -4.49 -0.56 2.95
N GLY A 118 -4.39 -0.45 1.64
CA GLY A 118 -5.14 -1.28 0.70
C GLY A 118 -4.91 -2.78 0.88
N THR A 119 -3.70 -3.20 1.24
CA THR A 119 -3.39 -4.59 1.56
C THR A 119 -4.21 -5.08 2.76
N SER A 120 -4.33 -4.25 3.82
CA SER A 120 -5.14 -4.56 4.98
C SER A 120 -6.63 -4.63 4.63
N HIS A 121 -7.16 -3.63 3.93
CA HIS A 121 -8.57 -3.60 3.53
C HIS A 121 -8.95 -4.79 2.64
N ARG A 122 -8.10 -5.13 1.69
CA ARG A 122 -8.26 -6.33 0.84
C ARG A 122 -8.29 -7.62 1.66
N TYR A 123 -7.34 -7.78 2.57
CA TYR A 123 -7.26 -8.97 3.42
C TYR A 123 -8.47 -9.10 4.34
N VAL A 124 -8.80 -8.02 5.07
CA VAL A 124 -9.90 -8.03 6.05
C VAL A 124 -11.25 -8.27 5.37
N SER A 125 -11.52 -7.64 4.21
CA SER A 125 -12.76 -7.87 3.47
C SER A 125 -12.88 -9.29 2.94
N ALA A 126 -11.79 -9.86 2.41
CA ALA A 126 -11.78 -11.26 1.97
C ALA A 126 -11.93 -12.23 3.16
N ARG A 127 -11.29 -11.92 4.29
CA ARG A 127 -11.39 -12.74 5.51
C ARG A 127 -12.80 -12.70 6.09
N ALA A 128 -13.46 -11.55 6.08
CA ALA A 128 -14.86 -11.42 6.50
C ALA A 128 -15.78 -12.34 5.67
N ALA A 129 -15.60 -12.37 4.35
CA ALA A 129 -16.34 -13.27 3.47
C ALA A 129 -16.14 -14.76 3.83
N GLN A 130 -14.88 -15.15 4.10
CA GLN A 130 -14.56 -16.51 4.54
C GLN A 130 -15.23 -16.88 5.87
N VAL A 131 -15.14 -15.99 6.88
CA VAL A 131 -15.73 -16.23 8.22
C VAL A 131 -17.26 -16.34 8.14
N LEU A 132 -17.88 -15.51 7.27
CA LEU A 132 -19.33 -15.55 7.03
C LEU A 132 -19.74 -16.73 6.14
N SER A 133 -18.79 -17.47 5.56
CA SER A 133 -19.05 -18.53 4.58
C SER A 133 -19.91 -18.04 3.40
N ARG A 134 -19.65 -16.81 2.92
CA ARG A 134 -20.37 -16.17 1.81
C ARG A 134 -19.38 -15.74 0.72
N PRO A 135 -19.75 -15.82 -0.56
CA PRO A 135 -18.96 -15.27 -1.65
C PRO A 135 -18.74 -13.76 -1.46
N LYS A 136 -17.52 -13.29 -1.65
CA LYS A 136 -17.20 -11.84 -1.52
C LYS A 136 -17.96 -10.98 -2.53
N GLU A 137 -18.35 -11.59 -3.66
CA GLU A 137 -19.13 -10.97 -4.73
C GLU A 137 -20.57 -10.62 -4.31
N GLU A 138 -21.06 -11.20 -3.22
CA GLU A 138 -22.39 -10.93 -2.67
C GLU A 138 -22.37 -9.91 -1.51
N LEU A 139 -21.18 -9.48 -1.09
CA LEU A 139 -21.03 -8.68 0.12
C LEU A 139 -20.78 -7.20 -0.16
N CYS A 140 -21.39 -6.38 0.71
CA CYS A 140 -21.00 -4.99 0.93
C CYS A 140 -20.41 -4.91 2.35
N VAL A 141 -19.16 -4.50 2.46
CA VAL A 141 -18.41 -4.50 3.72
C VAL A 141 -17.77 -3.14 3.94
N VAL A 142 -17.87 -2.61 5.15
CA VAL A 142 -16.99 -1.53 5.60
C VAL A 142 -15.86 -2.15 6.40
N THR A 143 -14.64 -1.90 5.97
CA THR A 143 -13.45 -2.36 6.67
C THR A 143 -12.80 -1.21 7.43
N CYS A 144 -12.35 -1.47 8.66
CA CYS A 144 -11.71 -0.48 9.53
C CYS A 144 -10.28 -0.95 9.83
N HIS A 145 -9.31 -0.16 9.42
CA HIS A 145 -7.91 -0.30 9.81
C HIS A 145 -7.61 0.76 10.86
N LEU A 146 -7.56 0.36 12.14
CA LEU A 146 -7.46 1.28 13.28
C LEU A 146 -6.14 1.05 14.01
N GLY A 147 -5.08 1.69 13.53
CA GLY A 147 -3.77 1.73 14.12
C GLY A 147 -3.33 3.16 14.44
N ASN A 148 -2.04 3.42 14.53
CA ASN A 148 -1.51 4.79 14.61
C ASN A 148 -1.88 5.59 13.34
N GLY A 149 -1.81 4.96 12.15
CA GLY A 149 -2.54 5.38 10.97
C GLY A 149 -3.90 4.68 10.95
N SER A 150 -4.98 5.39 10.62
CA SER A 150 -6.33 4.84 10.60
C SER A 150 -7.04 5.19 9.29
N SER A 151 -7.79 4.24 8.76
CA SER A 151 -8.64 4.44 7.60
C SER A 151 -9.80 3.47 7.57
N LEU A 152 -10.88 3.88 6.90
CA LEU A 152 -12.00 3.02 6.57
C LEU A 152 -12.08 2.87 5.06
N ALA A 153 -12.62 1.74 4.59
CA ALA A 153 -12.89 1.55 3.18
C ALA A 153 -14.26 0.91 2.97
N ALA A 154 -14.98 1.40 1.98
CA ALA A 154 -16.19 0.78 1.49
C ALA A 154 -15.81 -0.24 0.40
N VAL A 155 -16.13 -1.50 0.65
CA VAL A 155 -15.84 -2.62 -0.25
C VAL A 155 -17.15 -3.22 -0.71
N LYS A 156 -17.40 -3.20 -2.01
CA LYS A 156 -18.59 -3.76 -2.63
C LYS A 156 -18.20 -4.84 -3.61
N HIS A 157 -18.76 -6.04 -3.43
CA HIS A 157 -18.49 -7.18 -4.31
C HIS A 157 -16.99 -7.53 -4.41
N GLY A 158 -16.25 -7.34 -3.29
CA GLY A 158 -14.82 -7.64 -3.20
C GLY A 158 -13.90 -6.56 -3.78
N ILE A 159 -14.43 -5.41 -4.25
CA ILE A 159 -13.64 -4.29 -4.77
C ILE A 159 -13.83 -3.03 -3.92
N SER A 160 -12.80 -2.22 -3.78
CA SER A 160 -12.87 -0.93 -3.11
C SER A 160 -13.63 0.09 -3.97
N ILE A 161 -14.66 0.71 -3.38
CA ILE A 161 -15.46 1.74 -4.04
C ILE A 161 -15.26 3.13 -3.44
N ASP A 162 -14.75 3.19 -2.21
CA ASP A 162 -14.38 4.45 -1.53
C ASP A 162 -13.47 4.16 -0.34
N THR A 163 -12.71 5.17 0.11
CA THR A 163 -11.88 5.09 1.32
C THR A 163 -11.68 6.47 1.93
N THR A 164 -11.35 6.52 3.21
CA THR A 164 -11.24 7.79 3.95
C THR A 164 -9.94 8.53 3.73
N MET A 165 -8.80 7.83 3.53
CA MET A 165 -7.54 8.51 3.19
C MET A 165 -7.57 9.02 1.75
N GLY A 166 -6.92 10.15 1.50
CA GLY A 166 -7.00 10.89 0.25
C GLY A 166 -5.79 10.75 -0.67
N PHE A 167 -5.33 11.90 -1.19
CA PHE A 167 -4.10 12.03 -1.96
C PHE A 167 -2.88 11.62 -1.12
N THR A 168 -2.89 11.96 0.16
CA THR A 168 -1.91 11.53 1.17
C THR A 168 -2.61 10.76 2.30
N PRO A 169 -1.87 10.08 3.18
CA PRO A 169 -2.46 9.39 4.34
C PRO A 169 -2.85 10.35 5.49
N LEU A 170 -3.28 11.56 5.19
CA LEU A 170 -3.68 12.58 6.15
C LEU A 170 -5.20 12.75 6.26
N GLU A 171 -5.90 12.79 5.11
CA GLU A 171 -7.36 12.97 5.00
C GLU A 171 -8.12 11.82 5.67
N GLY A 172 -9.33 12.09 6.15
CA GLY A 172 -10.25 11.10 6.70
C GLY A 172 -10.36 11.16 8.21
N VAL A 173 -10.40 10.01 8.85
CA VAL A 173 -10.60 9.92 10.31
C VAL A 173 -9.42 10.48 11.09
N PRO A 174 -9.63 11.15 12.25
CA PRO A 174 -8.56 11.55 13.14
C PRO A 174 -7.70 10.37 13.59
N MET A 175 -6.40 10.59 13.68
CA MET A 175 -5.40 9.57 13.97
C MET A 175 -4.51 10.00 15.14
N GLY A 176 -3.63 9.12 15.60
CA GLY A 176 -2.74 9.39 16.72
C GLY A 176 -1.84 10.62 16.54
N THR A 177 -1.35 10.85 15.31
CA THR A 177 -0.41 11.95 14.99
C THR A 177 -0.79 12.75 13.73
N ARG A 178 -2.03 12.55 13.23
CA ARG A 178 -2.55 13.20 12.03
C ARG A 178 -3.97 13.67 12.30
N SER A 179 -4.30 14.89 11.84
CA SER A 179 -5.58 15.53 12.11
C SER A 179 -6.78 14.79 11.51
N GLY A 180 -6.59 14.07 10.39
CA GLY A 180 -7.73 13.69 9.57
C GLY A 180 -8.41 14.92 8.97
N ASP A 181 -9.71 14.79 8.71
CA ASP A 181 -10.53 15.91 8.23
C ASP A 181 -10.74 16.93 9.35
N ILE A 182 -10.35 18.16 9.08
CA ILE A 182 -10.48 19.29 9.98
C ILE A 182 -10.87 20.52 9.16
N ASP A 183 -11.70 21.38 9.73
CA ASP A 183 -11.98 22.68 9.13
C ASP A 183 -10.72 23.53 9.08
N PRO A 184 -10.22 23.91 7.89
CA PRO A 184 -8.99 24.66 7.75
C PRO A 184 -9.07 26.10 8.33
N ALA A 185 -10.25 26.55 8.77
CA ALA A 185 -10.42 27.82 9.46
C ALA A 185 -10.05 27.76 10.95
N ILE A 186 -9.81 26.56 11.50
CA ILE A 186 -9.34 26.35 12.87
C ILE A 186 -7.81 26.47 12.91
#